data_d5f2617c89f6a2dd37253bdb6e78b033
#
_entry.id   d5f2617c89f6a2dd37253bdb6e78b033
#
_cell.length_a   1.000
_cell.length_b   1.000
_cell.length_c   1.000
_cell.angle_alpha   90.00
_cell.angle_beta   90.00
_cell.angle_gamma   90.00
#
_symmetry.space_group_name_H-M   'P 1'
#
loop_
_entity.id
_entity.type
_entity.pdbx_description
1 polymer ?
#
loop_
_entity_poly.entity_id
_entity_poly.type
_entity_poly.pdbx_seq_one_letter_code
_entity_poly.pdbx_strand_id
1 'polypeptide(L)'
;AFKPVNADGPVPLGRVKELLEGSCADELQTGLDLLDTHRDSEAELEVLDEQIHLLRRLAPLNMDLELLAGSARVEVYVAETKKASKAKSVFGSLTQKVELAVAPGIVAVACMPSEGAEVQMAIGELGGKPVQIPNMTGSVDSALKQLLSTRSEVEATMHSASEDAARWATNNGRNILAIHEYLTKEDEIHTAPTQLAVSGQAFALDAWVPTSKSDEVKTALRELASHVDVEAFEPDHHHHDDHDDHHDEPTPPVALENDAVSRPFELMVGLVGRPTYG
;
A
#
# COMPACT_ATOMS: atom_id res chain seq x y z
N ALA A 1 9.10 3.56 -8.10
CA ALA A 1 8.85 4.57 -7.07
C ALA A 1 8.99 5.96 -7.69
N PHE A 2 7.97 6.79 -7.57
CA PHE A 2 7.97 8.17 -8.04
C PHE A 2 8.99 8.99 -7.24
N LYS A 3 9.75 9.84 -7.93
CA LYS A 3 10.72 10.72 -7.26
C LYS A 3 9.97 11.84 -6.54
N PRO A 4 10.38 12.24 -5.33
CA PRO A 4 9.80 13.39 -4.66
C PRO A 4 10.02 14.66 -5.49
N VAL A 5 8.98 15.50 -5.57
CA VAL A 5 9.07 16.80 -6.25
C VAL A 5 9.72 17.78 -5.28
N ASN A 6 10.82 18.40 -5.70
CA ASN A 6 11.40 19.54 -4.97
C ASN A 6 10.57 20.79 -5.30
N ALA A 7 9.88 21.32 -4.30
CA ALA A 7 9.19 22.59 -4.41
C ALA A 7 10.20 23.74 -4.22
N ASP A 8 10.79 24.21 -5.30
CA ASP A 8 11.72 25.33 -5.27
C ASP A 8 10.96 26.66 -5.10
N GLY A 9 11.02 27.20 -3.88
CA GLY A 9 10.51 28.51 -3.51
C GLY A 9 9.00 28.60 -3.20
N PRO A 10 8.56 29.65 -2.51
CA PRO A 10 7.16 29.84 -2.11
C PRO A 10 6.24 30.16 -3.29
N VAL A 11 5.02 29.67 -3.25
CA VAL A 11 3.94 30.08 -4.16
C VAL A 11 3.18 31.22 -3.49
N PRO A 12 2.94 32.37 -4.17
CA PRO A 12 2.18 33.49 -3.60
C PRO A 12 0.73 33.04 -3.25
N LEU A 13 0.24 33.48 -2.07
CA LEU A 13 -1.10 33.12 -1.58
C LEU A 13 -2.23 33.44 -2.58
N GLY A 14 -2.13 34.57 -3.29
CA GLY A 14 -3.09 34.93 -4.34
C GLY A 14 -3.17 33.85 -5.43
N ARG A 15 -2.01 33.29 -5.83
CA ARG A 15 -1.97 32.22 -6.81
C ARG A 15 -2.57 30.92 -6.29
N VAL A 16 -2.36 30.59 -5.02
CA VAL A 16 -2.96 29.41 -4.38
C VAL A 16 -4.50 29.50 -4.40
N LYS A 17 -5.05 30.68 -4.08
CA LYS A 17 -6.50 30.92 -4.09
C LYS A 17 -7.08 30.82 -5.50
N GLU A 18 -6.42 31.42 -6.49
CA GLU A 18 -6.82 31.31 -7.90
C GLU A 18 -6.86 29.84 -8.37
N LEU A 19 -5.87 29.03 -7.99
CA LEU A 19 -5.82 27.62 -8.34
C LEU A 19 -6.95 26.82 -7.69
N LEU A 20 -7.27 27.12 -6.42
CA LEU A 20 -8.38 26.47 -5.70
C LEU A 20 -9.74 26.79 -6.30
N GLU A 21 -9.95 28.03 -6.75
CA GLU A 21 -11.19 28.47 -7.40
C GLU A 21 -11.30 28.00 -8.87
N GLY A 22 -10.18 27.57 -9.47
CA GLY A 22 -10.08 27.22 -10.89
C GLY A 22 -10.00 25.71 -11.15
N SER A 23 -8.93 25.29 -11.85
CA SER A 23 -8.76 23.94 -12.42
C SER A 23 -8.13 22.90 -11.46
N CYS A 24 -7.93 23.24 -10.19
CA CYS A 24 -7.19 22.39 -9.25
C CYS A 24 -7.78 20.96 -9.14
N ALA A 25 -9.11 20.84 -9.11
CA ALA A 25 -9.77 19.55 -8.99
C ALA A 25 -9.55 18.68 -10.24
N ASP A 26 -9.62 19.26 -11.42
CA ASP A 26 -9.41 18.56 -12.70
C ASP A 26 -7.93 18.17 -12.87
N GLU A 27 -7.01 19.04 -12.46
CA GLU A 27 -5.58 18.77 -12.48
C GLU A 27 -5.21 17.64 -11.51
N LEU A 28 -5.78 17.62 -10.30
CA LEU A 28 -5.61 16.55 -9.34
C LEU A 28 -6.17 15.23 -9.86
N GLN A 29 -7.38 15.26 -10.44
CA GLN A 29 -7.98 14.06 -11.01
C GLN A 29 -7.11 13.46 -12.11
N THR A 30 -6.55 14.28 -12.99
CA THR A 30 -5.61 13.84 -14.02
C THR A 30 -4.39 13.13 -13.40
N GLY A 31 -3.83 13.69 -12.32
CA GLY A 31 -2.72 13.05 -11.61
C GLY A 31 -3.10 11.72 -10.96
N LEU A 32 -4.29 11.65 -10.35
CA LEU A 32 -4.82 10.42 -9.75
C LEU A 32 -5.08 9.34 -10.80
N ASP A 33 -5.67 9.69 -11.94
CA ASP A 33 -5.94 8.74 -13.03
C ASP A 33 -4.65 8.11 -13.57
N LEU A 34 -3.57 8.89 -13.67
CA LEU A 34 -2.25 8.37 -14.07
C LEU A 34 -1.67 7.39 -13.04
N LEU A 35 -1.82 7.70 -11.75
CA LEU A 35 -1.37 6.82 -10.67
C LEU A 35 -2.20 5.54 -10.60
N ASP A 36 -3.52 5.65 -10.77
CA ASP A 36 -4.41 4.49 -10.81
C ASP A 36 -4.11 3.60 -12.02
N THR A 37 -3.90 4.19 -13.21
CA THR A 37 -3.49 3.43 -14.40
C THR A 37 -2.18 2.68 -14.16
N HIS A 38 -1.20 3.31 -13.52
CA HIS A 38 0.07 2.65 -13.18
C HIS A 38 -0.15 1.48 -12.23
N ARG A 39 -0.90 1.70 -11.14
CA ARG A 39 -1.17 0.68 -10.11
C ARG A 39 -1.96 -0.50 -10.68
N ASP A 40 -2.98 -0.22 -11.47
CA ASP A 40 -3.82 -1.25 -12.07
C ASP A 40 -3.04 -2.09 -13.09
N SER A 41 -2.16 -1.44 -13.88
CA SER A 41 -1.25 -2.14 -14.78
C SER A 41 -0.22 -3.00 -14.02
N GLU A 42 0.28 -2.54 -12.87
CA GLU A 42 1.20 -3.32 -12.03
C GLU A 42 0.52 -4.59 -11.49
N ALA A 43 -0.72 -4.47 -11.01
CA ALA A 43 -1.51 -5.61 -10.54
C ALA A 43 -1.86 -6.59 -11.69
N GLU A 44 -2.17 -6.08 -12.88
CA GLU A 44 -2.42 -6.91 -14.06
C GLU A 44 -1.16 -7.67 -14.50
N LEU A 45 0.01 -7.05 -14.47
CA LEU A 45 1.28 -7.71 -14.77
C LEU A 45 1.57 -8.86 -13.80
N GLU A 46 1.28 -8.71 -12.52
CA GLU A 46 1.44 -9.79 -11.53
C GLU A 46 0.58 -11.00 -11.88
N VAL A 47 -0.69 -10.77 -12.21
CA VAL A 47 -1.61 -11.82 -12.64
C VAL A 47 -1.16 -12.51 -13.93
N LEU A 48 -0.71 -11.72 -14.92
CA LEU A 48 -0.19 -12.25 -16.18
C LEU A 48 1.09 -13.08 -15.98
N ASP A 49 1.99 -12.64 -15.11
CA ASP A 49 3.22 -13.36 -14.79
C ASP A 49 2.93 -14.69 -14.09
N GLU A 50 1.94 -14.74 -13.20
CA GLU A 50 1.46 -15.99 -12.58
C GLU A 50 0.89 -16.95 -13.63
N GLN A 51 0.05 -16.46 -14.56
CA GLN A 51 -0.54 -17.26 -15.62
C GLN A 51 0.53 -17.78 -16.59
N ILE A 52 1.47 -16.94 -16.99
CA ILE A 52 2.62 -17.33 -17.85
C ILE A 52 3.46 -18.40 -17.15
N HIS A 53 3.71 -18.23 -15.85
CA HIS A 53 4.45 -19.20 -15.07
C HIS A 53 3.72 -20.55 -15.00
N LEU A 54 2.41 -20.52 -14.81
CA LEU A 54 1.58 -21.71 -14.83
C LEU A 54 1.60 -22.42 -16.19
N LEU A 55 1.39 -21.70 -17.30
CA LEU A 55 1.42 -22.29 -18.64
C LEU A 55 2.79 -22.90 -18.99
N ARG A 56 3.89 -22.26 -18.57
CA ARG A 56 5.22 -22.83 -18.75
C ARG A 56 5.41 -24.16 -18.03
N ARG A 57 4.75 -24.36 -16.88
CA ARG A 57 4.77 -25.63 -16.16
C ARG A 57 3.90 -26.70 -16.84
N LEU A 58 2.82 -26.29 -17.49
CA LEU A 58 1.94 -27.19 -18.25
C LEU A 58 2.52 -27.58 -19.61
N ALA A 59 3.37 -26.74 -20.22
CA ALA A 59 3.93 -26.94 -21.55
C ALA A 59 4.56 -28.35 -21.76
N PRO A 60 5.26 -28.96 -20.81
CA PRO A 60 5.83 -30.31 -20.98
C PRO A 60 4.79 -31.42 -21.17
N LEU A 61 3.52 -31.20 -20.83
CA LEU A 61 2.44 -32.18 -21.06
C LEU A 61 2.08 -32.28 -22.55
N ASN A 62 2.39 -31.24 -23.34
CA ASN A 62 2.11 -31.15 -24.77
C ASN A 62 0.64 -31.50 -25.11
N MET A 63 -0.30 -30.95 -24.35
CA MET A 63 -1.74 -31.16 -24.49
C MET A 63 -2.44 -29.80 -24.65
N ASP A 64 -3.59 -29.82 -25.31
CA ASP A 64 -4.43 -28.61 -25.39
C ASP A 64 -5.08 -28.33 -24.03
N LEU A 65 -5.25 -27.05 -23.71
CA LEU A 65 -5.79 -26.60 -22.41
C LEU A 65 -7.23 -27.07 -22.20
N GLU A 66 -8.01 -27.19 -23.29
CA GLU A 66 -9.37 -27.72 -23.26
C GLU A 66 -9.42 -29.17 -22.77
N LEU A 67 -8.44 -29.97 -23.16
CA LEU A 67 -8.33 -31.35 -22.69
C LEU A 67 -7.95 -31.42 -21.21
N LEU A 68 -7.12 -30.48 -20.74
CA LEU A 68 -6.74 -30.38 -19.34
C LEU A 68 -7.87 -29.84 -18.45
N ALA A 69 -8.77 -29.02 -19.00
CA ALA A 69 -9.93 -28.53 -18.28
C ALA A 69 -11.00 -29.59 -18.04
N GLY A 70 -10.94 -30.72 -18.77
CA GLY A 70 -11.88 -31.80 -18.67
C GLY A 70 -13.25 -31.50 -19.38
N SER A 71 -14.27 -32.31 -19.10
CA SER A 71 -15.61 -32.17 -19.65
C SER A 71 -16.67 -32.68 -18.67
N ALA A 72 -17.95 -32.54 -19.01
CA ALA A 72 -19.05 -33.07 -18.19
C ALA A 72 -18.98 -34.59 -17.91
N ARG A 73 -18.23 -35.34 -18.73
CA ARG A 73 -18.09 -36.80 -18.63
C ARG A 73 -16.71 -37.27 -18.17
N VAL A 74 -15.72 -36.41 -18.22
CA VAL A 74 -14.34 -36.72 -17.90
C VAL A 74 -13.78 -35.59 -17.02
N GLU A 75 -13.37 -35.95 -15.81
CA GLU A 75 -12.64 -35.05 -14.93
C GLU A 75 -11.15 -35.23 -15.18
N VAL A 76 -10.43 -34.11 -15.20
CA VAL A 76 -8.97 -34.09 -15.35
C VAL A 76 -8.35 -33.44 -14.13
N TYR A 77 -7.47 -34.19 -13.48
CA TYR A 77 -6.70 -33.72 -12.34
C TYR A 77 -5.27 -33.50 -12.77
N VAL A 78 -4.79 -32.28 -12.61
CA VAL A 78 -3.41 -31.93 -12.89
C VAL A 78 -2.71 -31.62 -11.56
N ALA A 79 -1.55 -32.21 -11.36
CA ALA A 79 -0.78 -32.02 -10.16
C ALA A 79 0.73 -31.95 -10.42
N GLU A 80 1.39 -31.07 -9.69
CA GLU A 80 2.85 -31.03 -9.61
C GLU A 80 3.37 -32.02 -8.58
N THR A 81 4.37 -32.81 -8.98
CA THR A 81 5.01 -33.74 -8.08
C THR A 81 6.46 -34.02 -8.45
N LYS A 82 7.32 -34.06 -7.44
CA LYS A 82 8.71 -34.49 -7.61
C LYS A 82 8.83 -35.99 -7.96
N LYS A 83 7.77 -36.76 -7.78
CA LYS A 83 7.72 -38.19 -8.00
C LYS A 83 6.97 -38.59 -9.28
N ALA A 84 6.91 -37.71 -10.28
CA ALA A 84 6.21 -37.96 -11.55
C ALA A 84 6.59 -39.28 -12.22
N SER A 85 7.85 -39.71 -12.10
CA SER A 85 8.31 -41.00 -12.63
C SER A 85 7.62 -42.21 -11.99
N LYS A 86 7.07 -42.09 -10.77
CA LYS A 86 6.32 -43.16 -10.09
C LYS A 86 4.83 -43.15 -10.42
N ALA A 87 4.34 -42.13 -11.12
CA ALA A 87 2.93 -41.99 -11.42
C ALA A 87 2.36 -43.25 -12.13
N LYS A 88 3.07 -43.76 -13.13
CA LYS A 88 2.63 -44.96 -13.85
C LYS A 88 2.42 -46.20 -12.93
N SER A 89 3.22 -46.38 -11.92
CA SER A 89 3.05 -47.50 -10.98
C SER A 89 1.90 -47.25 -9.99
N VAL A 90 1.74 -46.02 -9.52
CA VAL A 90 0.67 -45.66 -8.56
C VAL A 90 -0.69 -45.74 -9.25
N PHE A 91 -0.84 -45.10 -10.39
CA PHE A 91 -2.11 -45.11 -11.13
C PHE A 91 -2.41 -46.45 -11.82
N GLY A 92 -1.38 -47.24 -12.14
CA GLY A 92 -1.53 -48.57 -12.71
C GLY A 92 -2.05 -49.61 -11.70
N SER A 93 -2.02 -49.33 -10.42
CA SER A 93 -2.61 -50.16 -9.35
C SER A 93 -4.09 -49.84 -9.10
N LEU A 94 -4.64 -48.78 -9.67
CA LEU A 94 -6.06 -48.44 -9.58
C LEU A 94 -6.90 -49.46 -10.36
N THR A 95 -8.04 -49.80 -9.80
CA THR A 95 -8.96 -50.83 -10.35
C THR A 95 -9.63 -50.42 -11.64
N GLN A 96 -9.56 -49.12 -11.98
CA GLN A 96 -10.32 -48.47 -13.04
C GLN A 96 -9.39 -47.89 -14.12
N LYS A 97 -9.92 -47.70 -15.33
CA LYS A 97 -9.14 -47.14 -16.42
C LYS A 97 -9.01 -45.65 -16.30
N VAL A 98 -7.81 -45.22 -15.97
CA VAL A 98 -7.42 -43.80 -16.03
C VAL A 98 -6.47 -43.55 -17.18
N GLU A 99 -6.61 -42.43 -17.86
CA GLU A 99 -5.63 -41.96 -18.82
C GLU A 99 -4.63 -41.04 -18.14
N LEU A 100 -3.35 -41.33 -18.33
CA LEU A 100 -2.27 -40.65 -17.63
C LEU A 100 -1.31 -40.00 -18.62
N ALA A 101 -1.15 -38.69 -18.48
CA ALA A 101 -0.05 -37.96 -19.09
C ALA A 101 0.99 -37.59 -18.03
N VAL A 102 2.24 -37.89 -18.28
CA VAL A 102 3.36 -37.66 -17.36
C VAL A 102 4.44 -36.85 -18.06
N ALA A 103 4.80 -35.76 -17.44
CA ALA A 103 5.95 -34.94 -17.83
C ALA A 103 6.84 -34.66 -16.61
N PRO A 104 8.06 -34.17 -16.82
CA PRO A 104 8.97 -33.83 -15.72
C PRO A 104 8.32 -32.83 -14.74
N GLY A 105 8.09 -33.28 -13.51
CA GLY A 105 7.54 -32.44 -12.44
C GLY A 105 6.03 -32.28 -12.42
N ILE A 106 5.28 -32.81 -13.43
CA ILE A 106 3.85 -32.65 -13.55
C ILE A 106 3.18 -33.92 -14.08
N VAL A 107 1.96 -34.19 -13.62
CA VAL A 107 1.12 -35.29 -14.06
C VAL A 107 -0.29 -34.77 -14.34
N ALA A 108 -0.92 -35.29 -15.38
CA ALA A 108 -2.34 -35.08 -15.65
C ALA A 108 -3.03 -36.45 -15.72
N VAL A 109 -4.17 -36.59 -15.04
CA VAL A 109 -4.92 -37.80 -14.93
C VAL A 109 -6.36 -37.54 -15.32
N ALA A 110 -6.81 -38.20 -16.38
CA ALA A 110 -8.21 -38.14 -16.79
C ALA A 110 -8.95 -39.36 -16.29
N CYS A 111 -10.11 -39.17 -15.66
CA CYS A 111 -10.95 -40.25 -15.10
C CYS A 111 -12.43 -39.91 -15.24
N MET A 112 -13.28 -40.91 -14.97
CA MET A 112 -14.71 -40.66 -14.82
C MET A 112 -15.02 -39.95 -13.50
N PRO A 113 -16.09 -39.16 -13.38
CA PRO A 113 -16.40 -38.43 -12.12
C PRO A 113 -16.57 -39.36 -10.92
N SER A 114 -16.98 -40.61 -11.11
CA SER A 114 -17.07 -41.60 -10.03
C SER A 114 -15.74 -42.02 -9.42
N GLU A 115 -14.64 -41.76 -10.11
CA GLU A 115 -13.29 -42.20 -9.77
C GLU A 115 -12.42 -41.06 -9.19
N GLY A 116 -12.92 -39.86 -9.21
CA GLY A 116 -12.20 -38.65 -8.84
C GLY A 116 -11.58 -38.72 -7.41
N ALA A 117 -12.29 -39.33 -6.45
CA ALA A 117 -11.80 -39.47 -5.09
C ALA A 117 -10.56 -40.37 -4.99
N GLU A 118 -10.53 -41.48 -5.75
CA GLU A 118 -9.39 -42.42 -5.77
C GLU A 118 -8.18 -41.77 -6.45
N VAL A 119 -8.42 -41.05 -7.53
CA VAL A 119 -7.38 -40.28 -8.25
C VAL A 119 -6.77 -39.21 -7.34
N GLN A 120 -7.58 -38.47 -6.59
CA GLN A 120 -7.08 -37.48 -5.64
C GLN A 120 -6.24 -38.08 -4.52
N MET A 121 -6.63 -39.23 -3.98
CA MET A 121 -5.83 -39.96 -3.01
C MET A 121 -4.48 -40.41 -3.59
N ALA A 122 -4.49 -40.96 -4.80
CA ALA A 122 -3.27 -41.39 -5.49
C ALA A 122 -2.32 -40.20 -5.80
N ILE A 123 -2.87 -39.03 -6.15
CA ILE A 123 -2.10 -37.79 -6.27
C ILE A 123 -1.48 -37.40 -4.92
N GLY A 124 -2.22 -37.55 -3.82
CA GLY A 124 -1.73 -37.30 -2.46
C GLY A 124 -0.56 -38.23 -2.09
N GLU A 125 -0.60 -39.50 -2.45
CA GLU A 125 0.50 -40.47 -2.22
C GLU A 125 1.79 -40.09 -2.98
N LEU A 126 1.64 -39.49 -4.14
CA LEU A 126 2.76 -38.90 -4.91
C LEU A 126 3.28 -37.60 -4.31
N GLY A 127 2.64 -37.06 -3.27
CA GLY A 127 2.92 -35.73 -2.74
C GLY A 127 2.61 -34.65 -3.77
N GLY A 128 1.59 -34.88 -4.61
CA GLY A 128 1.18 -33.98 -5.66
C GLY A 128 0.45 -32.75 -5.11
N LYS A 129 0.79 -31.58 -5.64
CA LYS A 129 0.06 -30.35 -5.39
C LYS A 129 -0.90 -30.12 -6.59
N PRO A 130 -2.20 -29.98 -6.34
CA PRO A 130 -3.16 -29.72 -7.44
C PRO A 130 -2.84 -28.40 -8.12
N VAL A 131 -2.98 -28.39 -9.45
CA VAL A 131 -2.79 -27.21 -10.31
C VAL A 131 -4.13 -26.87 -10.93
N GLN A 132 -4.55 -25.62 -10.73
CA GLN A 132 -5.76 -25.12 -11.39
C GLN A 132 -5.45 -24.75 -12.84
N ILE A 133 -6.24 -25.27 -13.77
CA ILE A 133 -6.07 -24.96 -15.18
C ILE A 133 -6.78 -23.64 -15.49
N PRO A 134 -6.12 -22.67 -16.15
CA PRO A 134 -6.76 -21.43 -16.53
C PRO A 134 -7.86 -21.72 -17.58
N ASN A 135 -8.95 -20.95 -17.53
CA ASN A 135 -10.04 -21.07 -18.51
C ASN A 135 -9.65 -20.44 -19.84
N MET A 136 -8.75 -21.12 -20.56
CA MET A 136 -8.23 -20.74 -21.86
C MET A 136 -8.40 -21.90 -22.84
N THR A 137 -8.43 -21.59 -24.14
CA THR A 137 -8.62 -22.58 -25.22
C THR A 137 -7.39 -22.65 -26.10
N GLY A 138 -7.18 -23.79 -26.75
CA GLY A 138 -6.09 -24.04 -27.69
C GLY A 138 -4.82 -24.59 -27.03
N SER A 139 -3.75 -24.59 -27.81
CA SER A 139 -2.47 -25.11 -27.34
C SER A 139 -1.80 -24.18 -26.30
N VAL A 140 -1.05 -24.78 -25.39
CA VAL A 140 -0.25 -24.02 -24.38
C VAL A 140 0.66 -23.00 -25.04
N ASP A 141 1.27 -23.34 -26.18
CA ASP A 141 2.18 -22.41 -26.91
C ASP A 141 1.42 -21.20 -27.46
N SER A 142 0.19 -21.42 -27.98
CA SER A 142 -0.63 -20.32 -28.48
C SER A 142 -1.06 -19.40 -27.35
N ALA A 143 -1.49 -19.96 -26.23
CA ALA A 143 -1.87 -19.22 -25.03
C ALA A 143 -0.68 -18.44 -24.46
N LEU A 144 0.50 -19.05 -24.38
CA LEU A 144 1.74 -18.36 -23.94
C LEU A 144 2.08 -17.18 -24.84
N LYS A 145 2.01 -17.32 -26.16
CA LYS A 145 2.26 -16.21 -27.08
C LYS A 145 1.28 -15.06 -26.87
N GLN A 146 0.02 -15.37 -26.66
CA GLN A 146 -1.02 -14.36 -26.40
C GLN A 146 -0.77 -13.64 -25.08
N LEU A 147 -0.49 -14.36 -23.98
CA LEU A 147 -0.22 -13.75 -22.68
C LEU A 147 1.06 -12.91 -22.72
N LEU A 148 2.12 -13.34 -23.42
CA LEU A 148 3.34 -12.58 -23.57
C LEU A 148 3.11 -11.28 -24.36
N SER A 149 2.25 -11.30 -25.40
CA SER A 149 1.85 -10.08 -26.12
C SER A 149 1.11 -9.11 -25.21
N THR A 150 0.06 -9.59 -24.51
CA THR A 150 -0.71 -8.79 -23.58
C THR A 150 0.18 -8.21 -22.46
N ARG A 151 1.06 -9.03 -21.90
CA ARG A 151 2.04 -8.58 -20.89
C ARG A 151 2.90 -7.41 -21.41
N SER A 152 3.39 -7.52 -22.65
CA SER A 152 4.20 -6.44 -23.25
C SER A 152 3.39 -5.16 -23.48
N GLU A 153 2.11 -5.26 -23.83
CA GLU A 153 1.19 -4.13 -23.99
C GLU A 153 0.91 -3.44 -22.66
N VAL A 154 0.62 -4.23 -21.61
CA VAL A 154 0.38 -3.71 -20.25
C VAL A 154 1.66 -3.07 -19.68
N GLU A 155 2.84 -3.67 -19.90
CA GLU A 155 4.13 -3.11 -19.49
C GLU A 155 4.40 -1.75 -20.16
N ALA A 156 4.08 -1.63 -21.45
CA ALA A 156 4.19 -0.36 -22.19
C ALA A 156 3.21 0.70 -21.64
N THR A 157 1.99 0.31 -21.30
CA THR A 157 0.97 1.19 -20.68
C THR A 157 1.44 1.68 -19.32
N MET A 158 1.94 0.78 -18.46
CA MET A 158 2.49 1.12 -17.16
C MET A 158 3.67 2.10 -17.26
N HIS A 159 4.56 1.85 -18.23
CA HIS A 159 5.70 2.73 -18.46
C HIS A 159 5.28 4.12 -18.92
N SER A 160 4.35 4.20 -19.87
CA SER A 160 3.78 5.47 -20.34
C SER A 160 3.10 6.24 -19.20
N ALA A 161 2.26 5.56 -18.39
CA ALA A 161 1.61 6.18 -17.24
C ALA A 161 2.62 6.72 -16.22
N SER A 162 3.72 5.98 -15.98
CA SER A 162 4.81 6.43 -15.10
C SER A 162 5.52 7.68 -15.62
N GLU A 163 5.81 7.74 -16.92
CA GLU A 163 6.43 8.92 -17.53
C GLU A 163 5.50 10.13 -17.52
N ASP A 164 4.21 9.92 -17.81
CA ASP A 164 3.20 10.96 -17.80
C ASP A 164 2.96 11.49 -16.39
N ALA A 165 2.92 10.62 -15.38
CA ALA A 165 2.83 11.01 -13.97
C ALA A 165 4.07 11.82 -13.53
N ALA A 166 5.27 11.45 -13.97
CA ALA A 166 6.49 12.20 -13.67
C ALA A 166 6.47 13.61 -14.32
N ARG A 167 6.00 13.71 -15.56
CA ARG A 167 5.82 14.99 -16.24
C ARG A 167 4.75 15.84 -15.54
N TRP A 168 3.63 15.25 -15.21
CA TRP A 168 2.55 15.91 -14.46
C TRP A 168 3.05 16.43 -13.11
N ALA A 169 3.78 15.61 -12.35
CA ALA A 169 4.35 16.00 -11.07
C ALA A 169 5.35 17.15 -11.19
N THR A 170 6.17 17.16 -12.24
CA THR A 170 7.11 18.26 -12.52
C THR A 170 6.38 19.58 -12.82
N ASN A 171 5.27 19.51 -13.54
CA ASN A 171 4.53 20.69 -13.95
C ASN A 171 3.61 21.24 -12.84
N ASN A 172 2.98 20.35 -12.06
CA ASN A 172 1.91 20.71 -11.13
C ASN A 172 2.31 20.54 -9.65
N GLY A 173 3.32 19.73 -9.36
CA GLY A 173 3.64 19.31 -7.99
C GLY A 173 3.89 20.46 -7.02
N ARG A 174 4.56 21.53 -7.46
CA ARG A 174 4.77 22.74 -6.65
C ARG A 174 3.47 23.41 -6.24
N ASN A 175 2.54 23.57 -7.19
CA ASN A 175 1.24 24.17 -6.93
C ASN A 175 0.41 23.30 -5.97
N ILE A 176 0.39 22.00 -6.21
CA ILE A 176 -0.34 21.04 -5.37
C ILE A 176 0.20 21.01 -3.94
N LEU A 177 1.53 21.04 -3.77
CA LEU A 177 2.14 21.11 -2.43
C LEU A 177 1.77 22.42 -1.71
N ALA A 178 1.76 23.55 -2.42
CA ALA A 178 1.38 24.83 -1.85
C ALA A 178 -0.12 24.86 -1.47
N ILE A 179 -0.98 24.28 -2.28
CA ILE A 179 -2.41 24.12 -1.97
C ILE A 179 -2.59 23.22 -0.74
N HIS A 180 -1.91 22.11 -0.68
CA HIS A 180 -1.95 21.20 0.48
C HIS A 180 -1.52 21.91 1.76
N GLU A 181 -0.39 22.63 1.74
CA GLU A 181 0.07 23.41 2.88
C GLU A 181 -0.94 24.49 3.31
N TYR A 182 -1.53 25.19 2.35
CA TYR A 182 -2.55 26.20 2.62
C TYR A 182 -3.80 25.58 3.27
N LEU A 183 -4.33 24.51 2.69
CA LEU A 183 -5.52 23.83 3.24
C LEU A 183 -5.26 23.21 4.62
N THR A 184 -4.07 22.67 4.85
CA THR A 184 -3.69 22.14 6.17
C THR A 184 -3.69 23.26 7.22
N LYS A 185 -3.15 24.43 6.89
CA LYS A 185 -3.17 25.61 7.79
C LYS A 185 -4.58 26.13 8.05
N GLU A 186 -5.41 26.19 7.00
CA GLU A 186 -6.82 26.57 7.17
C GLU A 186 -7.57 25.59 8.07
N ASP A 187 -7.34 24.27 7.90
CA ASP A 187 -7.93 23.24 8.73
C ASP A 187 -7.48 23.37 10.20
N GLU A 188 -6.19 23.58 10.44
CA GLU A 188 -5.63 23.86 11.77
C GLU A 188 -6.30 25.09 12.42
N ILE A 189 -6.48 26.18 11.67
CA ILE A 189 -7.14 27.38 12.16
C ILE A 189 -8.61 27.11 12.48
N HIS A 190 -9.31 26.36 11.65
CA HIS A 190 -10.72 26.03 11.87
C HIS A 190 -10.95 25.02 13.00
N THR A 191 -10.01 24.11 13.22
CA THR A 191 -10.10 23.11 14.30
C THR A 191 -9.58 23.62 15.63
N ALA A 192 -8.67 24.61 15.65
CA ALA A 192 -8.13 25.19 16.87
C ALA A 192 -9.23 25.60 17.90
N PRO A 193 -10.34 26.24 17.51
CA PRO A 193 -11.40 26.58 18.49
C PRO A 193 -12.02 25.41 19.19
N THR A 194 -11.98 24.21 18.60
CA THR A 194 -12.53 22.99 19.25
C THR A 194 -11.66 22.48 20.38
N GLN A 195 -10.40 22.91 20.43
CA GLN A 195 -9.41 22.54 21.43
C GLN A 195 -9.30 23.62 22.54
N LEU A 196 -10.07 24.72 22.43
CA LEU A 196 -10.06 25.83 23.36
C LEU A 196 -11.32 25.82 24.23
N ALA A 197 -11.19 26.23 25.49
CA ALA A 197 -12.35 26.54 26.31
C ALA A 197 -12.88 27.91 25.88
N VAL A 198 -13.99 27.94 25.15
CA VAL A 198 -14.59 29.16 24.59
C VAL A 198 -15.87 29.52 25.28
N SER A 199 -16.01 30.81 25.67
CA SER A 199 -17.26 31.44 26.11
C SER A 199 -17.72 32.49 25.09
N GLY A 200 -18.90 33.07 25.27
CA GLY A 200 -19.40 34.12 24.35
C GLY A 200 -18.54 35.40 24.29
N GLN A 201 -17.57 35.58 25.20
CA GLN A 201 -16.78 36.80 25.32
C GLN A 201 -15.27 36.54 25.53
N ALA A 202 -14.88 35.31 25.82
CA ALA A 202 -13.48 34.97 26.10
C ALA A 202 -13.16 33.53 25.70
N PHE A 203 -11.90 33.24 25.49
CA PHE A 203 -11.40 31.88 25.40
C PHE A 203 -10.20 31.68 26.30
N ALA A 204 -9.96 30.47 26.75
CA ALA A 204 -8.77 30.05 27.47
C ALA A 204 -8.00 29.01 26.67
N LEU A 205 -6.69 29.12 26.68
CA LEU A 205 -5.76 28.22 26.01
C LEU A 205 -4.66 27.85 26.98
N ASP A 206 -4.48 26.56 27.20
CA ASP A 206 -3.33 26.02 27.91
C ASP A 206 -2.29 25.52 26.89
N ALA A 207 -1.08 26.02 27.01
CA ALA A 207 -0.02 25.67 26.07
C ALA A 207 1.34 25.53 26.76
N TRP A 208 2.09 24.55 26.34
CA TRP A 208 3.47 24.37 26.77
C TRP A 208 4.41 25.31 26.02
N VAL A 209 5.18 26.12 26.73
CA VAL A 209 6.15 27.05 26.16
C VAL A 209 7.51 26.79 26.81
N PRO A 210 8.59 26.65 26.01
CA PRO A 210 9.93 26.59 26.58
C PRO A 210 10.21 27.80 27.49
N THR A 211 10.73 27.56 28.68
CA THR A 211 10.98 28.64 29.66
C THR A 211 11.82 29.79 29.09
N SER A 212 12.78 29.46 28.21
CA SER A 212 13.62 30.46 27.53
C SER A 212 12.85 31.39 26.58
N LYS A 213 11.67 31.02 26.12
CA LYS A 213 10.82 31.79 25.21
C LYS A 213 9.57 32.38 25.86
N SER A 214 9.36 32.13 27.14
CA SER A 214 8.17 32.57 27.87
C SER A 214 7.89 34.07 27.75
N ASP A 215 8.91 34.90 27.95
CA ASP A 215 8.73 36.34 27.91
C ASP A 215 8.50 36.88 26.49
N GLU A 216 9.11 36.28 25.48
CA GLU A 216 8.85 36.58 24.08
C GLU A 216 7.40 36.28 23.68
N VAL A 217 6.90 35.09 24.05
CA VAL A 217 5.51 34.70 23.80
C VAL A 217 4.52 35.59 24.54
N LYS A 218 4.76 35.91 25.82
CA LYS A 218 3.91 36.84 26.58
C LYS A 218 3.83 38.21 25.91
N THR A 219 4.94 38.72 25.41
CA THR A 219 5.00 40.02 24.72
C THR A 219 4.22 39.97 23.43
N ALA A 220 4.44 38.96 22.59
CA ALA A 220 3.75 38.78 21.32
C ALA A 220 2.22 38.62 21.52
N LEU A 221 1.78 37.86 22.53
CA LEU A 221 0.34 37.72 22.81
C LEU A 221 -0.31 39.04 23.26
N ARG A 222 0.39 39.85 24.04
CA ARG A 222 -0.12 41.17 24.46
C ARG A 222 -0.19 42.19 23.31
N GLU A 223 0.66 42.04 22.31
CA GLU A 223 0.60 42.86 21.08
C GLU A 223 -0.57 42.48 20.19
N LEU A 224 -0.97 41.20 20.17
CA LEU A 224 -2.05 40.69 19.35
C LEU A 224 -3.46 41.05 19.89
N ALA A 225 -3.63 41.16 21.20
CA ALA A 225 -4.91 41.43 21.80
C ALA A 225 -4.81 42.36 23.02
N SER A 226 -5.75 43.31 23.14
CA SER A 226 -5.77 44.31 24.20
C SER A 226 -6.09 43.78 25.59
N HIS A 227 -6.60 42.56 25.71
CA HIS A 227 -6.99 41.92 26.96
C HIS A 227 -6.52 40.46 26.95
N VAL A 228 -5.21 40.27 27.16
CA VAL A 228 -4.58 38.96 27.32
C VAL A 228 -4.01 38.87 28.73
N ASP A 229 -4.50 37.93 29.51
CA ASP A 229 -3.88 37.52 30.76
C ASP A 229 -3.10 36.25 30.53
N VAL A 230 -1.83 36.22 30.93
CA VAL A 230 -0.95 35.06 30.74
C VAL A 230 -0.42 34.66 32.11
N GLU A 231 -0.97 33.59 32.64
CA GLU A 231 -0.47 32.94 33.83
C GLU A 231 0.50 31.82 33.43
N ALA A 232 1.68 31.78 34.09
CA ALA A 232 2.56 30.64 33.99
C ALA A 232 2.31 29.74 35.21
N PHE A 233 2.02 28.49 34.98
CA PHE A 233 1.95 27.51 36.05
C PHE A 233 3.15 26.55 35.95
N GLU A 234 3.71 26.15 37.08
CA GLU A 234 4.68 25.08 37.14
C GLU A 234 3.89 23.77 37.36
N PRO A 235 4.13 22.73 36.55
CA PRO A 235 3.49 21.44 36.80
C PRO A 235 3.95 20.95 38.18
N ASP A 236 2.99 20.59 39.02
CA ASP A 236 3.27 20.03 40.34
C ASP A 236 4.03 18.71 40.18
N HIS A 237 5.29 18.70 40.54
CA HIS A 237 6.08 17.47 40.66
C HIS A 237 5.67 16.76 41.95
N HIS A 238 4.54 16.07 41.93
CA HIS A 238 4.21 15.20 43.03
C HIS A 238 5.17 14.02 43.05
N HIS A 239 5.98 13.94 44.11
CA HIS A 239 6.67 12.72 44.49
C HIS A 239 5.63 11.62 44.63
N HIS A 240 5.86 10.51 43.93
CA HIS A 240 5.11 9.29 44.08
C HIS A 240 5.07 8.85 45.56
N ASP A 241 3.99 9.15 46.24
CA ASP A 241 3.51 8.36 47.37
C ASP A 241 2.31 7.56 46.87
N ASP A 242 2.45 6.22 46.97
CA ASP A 242 1.49 5.21 46.55
C ASP A 242 0.05 5.50 47.09
N HIS A 243 -0.83 6.09 46.28
CA HIS A 243 -2.27 5.82 46.36
C HIS A 243 -2.94 6.11 45.01
N ASP A 244 -3.58 5.09 44.46
CA ASP A 244 -4.47 5.04 43.30
C ASP A 244 -5.42 6.21 43.22
N ASP A 245 -5.17 7.16 42.31
CA ASP A 245 -6.21 7.88 41.57
C ASP A 245 -5.57 8.36 40.25
N HIS A 246 -5.90 7.67 39.17
CA HIS A 246 -5.46 8.00 37.80
C HIS A 246 -6.14 9.30 37.33
N HIS A 247 -5.60 10.43 37.66
CA HIS A 247 -5.78 11.64 36.89
C HIS A 247 -4.62 11.72 35.90
N ASP A 248 -4.92 11.51 34.59
CA ASP A 248 -4.00 11.76 33.49
C ASP A 248 -3.66 13.26 33.42
N GLU A 249 -2.73 13.71 34.24
CA GLU A 249 -2.18 15.05 34.10
C GLU A 249 -1.30 15.09 32.83
N PRO A 250 -1.51 16.09 31.96
CA PRO A 250 -0.76 16.20 30.72
C PRO A 250 0.72 16.47 31.03
N THR A 251 1.57 15.49 30.74
CA THR A 251 3.03 15.63 30.88
C THR A 251 3.58 16.60 29.82
N PRO A 252 4.50 17.51 30.19
CA PRO A 252 5.06 18.46 29.24
C PRO A 252 5.78 17.75 28.09
N PRO A 253 5.58 18.19 26.84
CA PRO A 253 6.29 17.62 25.70
C PRO A 253 7.78 17.96 25.75
N VAL A 254 8.64 17.00 25.43
CA VAL A 254 10.09 17.23 25.34
C VAL A 254 10.40 18.05 24.09
N ALA A 255 10.96 19.24 24.27
CA ALA A 255 11.53 20.04 23.18
C ALA A 255 13.00 19.66 22.99
N LEU A 256 13.34 19.10 21.83
CA LEU A 256 14.72 18.83 21.45
C LEU A 256 15.32 20.10 20.82
N GLU A 257 16.34 20.66 21.45
CA GLU A 257 17.10 21.79 20.92
C GLU A 257 18.50 21.29 20.56
N ASN A 258 18.66 20.82 19.32
CA ASN A 258 19.92 20.28 18.82
C ASN A 258 20.62 21.26 17.88
N ASP A 259 21.94 21.27 17.89
CA ASP A 259 22.74 22.02 16.95
C ASP A 259 22.64 21.46 15.51
N ALA A 260 23.17 22.19 14.53
CA ALA A 260 23.08 21.83 13.11
C ALA A 260 23.71 20.46 12.79
N VAL A 261 24.59 19.94 13.63
CA VAL A 261 25.29 18.66 13.45
C VAL A 261 24.43 17.51 13.98
N SER A 262 23.71 17.75 15.08
CA SER A 262 22.88 16.73 15.76
C SER A 262 21.45 16.66 15.22
N ARG A 263 20.97 17.70 14.55
CA ARG A 263 19.63 17.81 13.96
C ARG A 263 19.20 16.63 13.08
N PRO A 264 20.07 16.03 12.21
CA PRO A 264 19.70 14.86 11.43
C PRO A 264 19.34 13.62 12.26
N PHE A 265 19.82 13.55 13.51
CA PHE A 265 19.53 12.43 14.41
C PHE A 265 18.17 12.56 15.13
N GLU A 266 17.55 13.74 15.11
CA GLU A 266 16.18 13.95 15.63
C GLU A 266 15.17 13.05 14.90
N LEU A 267 15.40 12.78 13.62
CA LEU A 267 14.57 11.87 12.84
C LEU A 267 14.59 10.44 13.40
N MET A 268 15.75 10.00 13.88
CA MET A 268 15.90 8.67 14.50
C MET A 268 15.21 8.60 15.88
N VAL A 269 15.30 9.68 16.66
CA VAL A 269 14.62 9.79 17.96
C VAL A 269 13.09 9.82 17.75
N GLY A 270 12.60 10.48 16.69
CA GLY A 270 11.20 10.49 16.32
C GLY A 270 10.65 9.12 15.90
N LEU A 271 11.50 8.25 15.34
CA LEU A 271 11.15 6.87 14.92
C LEU A 271 11.08 5.88 16.11
N VAL A 272 11.89 6.08 17.12
CA VAL A 272 11.96 5.18 18.30
C VAL A 272 10.99 5.61 19.42
N GLY A 273 10.52 6.84 19.37
CA GLY A 273 9.73 7.46 20.42
C GLY A 273 10.52 8.52 21.16
N ARG A 274 9.89 9.68 21.40
CA ARG A 274 10.53 10.75 22.20
C ARG A 274 10.59 10.30 23.66
N PRO A 275 11.67 10.60 24.40
CA PRO A 275 11.72 10.33 25.81
C PRO A 275 10.60 11.08 26.54
N THR A 276 9.98 10.47 27.54
CA THR A 276 9.04 11.14 28.43
C THR A 276 9.81 12.03 29.40
N TYR A 277 9.22 13.15 29.77
CA TYR A 277 9.75 14.00 30.83
C TYR A 277 9.67 13.21 32.14
N GLY A 278 10.81 12.92 32.74
CA GLY A 278 10.91 12.23 34.02
C GLY A 278 11.44 13.15 35.12
#